data_ea838f2225d9a18ae6c00412e63c9e70
#
_entry.id   ea838f2225d9a18ae6c00412e63c9e70
#
_cell.length_a   1.000
_cell.length_b   1.000
_cell.length_c   1.000
_cell.angle_alpha   90.00
_cell.angle_beta   90.00
_cell.angle_gamma   90.00
#
_symmetry.space_group_name_H-M   'P 1'
#
loop_
_entity.id
_entity.type
_entity.pdbx_description
1 polymer ?
#
loop_
_entity_poly.entity_id
_entity_poly.type
_entity_poly.pdbx_seq_one_letter_code
_entity_poly.pdbx_strand_id
1 'polypeptide(L)'
;MTTDLHRVMHGVAIRKHGDARAIAGLAGLAVAKVENVLRGALAAGRVLEVDGKYMLTPCGQMMLAGEYSRFNDGLRADADFSAAYQRFEVINKDLKQLITDWQTIDVGGKRVANNHADRDYDQRVIGRLGDLHERFEPILSKLCGAEPRLGIYRDKLGAALDKAEDGALAWVSDAKLDSYHTVWFELHEDLLRILGHAREE
;
A
#
# COMPACT_ATOMS: atom_id res chain seq x y z
N MET A 1 11.88 2.48 -20.06
CA MET A 1 10.57 3.13 -19.78
C MET A 1 9.53 2.06 -19.53
N THR A 2 8.82 2.13 -18.44
CA THR A 2 7.72 1.24 -18.06
C THR A 2 6.52 1.46 -18.99
N THR A 3 5.92 0.39 -19.52
CA THR A 3 4.73 0.52 -20.39
C THR A 3 3.47 0.79 -19.58
N ASP A 4 2.45 1.43 -20.19
CA ASP A 4 1.16 1.64 -19.53
C ASP A 4 0.50 0.32 -19.14
N LEU A 5 0.64 -0.72 -19.97
CA LEU A 5 0.14 -2.06 -19.65
C LEU A 5 0.77 -2.58 -18.35
N HIS A 6 2.09 -2.51 -18.21
CA HIS A 6 2.77 -2.95 -16.99
C HIS A 6 2.28 -2.17 -15.76
N ARG A 7 2.18 -0.83 -15.85
CA ARG A 7 1.69 0.03 -14.76
C ARG A 7 0.26 -0.32 -14.34
N VAL A 8 -0.62 -0.56 -15.29
CA VAL A 8 -2.02 -0.95 -15.02
C VAL A 8 -2.07 -2.34 -14.39
N MET A 9 -1.35 -3.34 -14.97
CA MET A 9 -1.30 -4.69 -14.42
C MET A 9 -0.70 -4.72 -13.01
N HIS A 10 0.32 -3.90 -12.75
CA HIS A 10 0.87 -3.69 -11.41
C HIS A 10 -0.17 -3.11 -10.45
N GLY A 11 -0.90 -2.06 -10.86
CA GLY A 11 -1.99 -1.49 -10.05
C GLY A 11 -3.08 -2.52 -9.70
N VAL A 12 -3.44 -3.40 -10.66
CA VAL A 12 -4.37 -4.52 -10.40
C VAL A 12 -3.77 -5.49 -9.37
N ALA A 13 -2.47 -5.79 -9.46
CA ALA A 13 -1.78 -6.69 -8.54
C ALA A 13 -1.77 -6.16 -7.09
N ILE A 14 -1.54 -4.86 -6.92
CA ILE A 14 -1.52 -4.20 -5.60
C ILE A 14 -2.92 -4.16 -4.99
N ARG A 15 -3.93 -3.71 -5.76
CA ARG A 15 -5.32 -3.60 -5.26
C ARG A 15 -6.01 -4.95 -5.08
N LYS A 16 -5.52 -5.99 -5.76
CA LYS A 16 -6.10 -7.35 -5.78
C LYS A 16 -7.54 -7.39 -6.29
N HIS A 17 -8.40 -6.47 -5.87
CA HIS A 17 -9.82 -6.29 -6.18
C HIS A 17 -10.14 -4.80 -6.27
N GLY A 18 -9.69 -4.13 -7.33
CA GLY A 18 -9.84 -2.68 -7.52
C GLY A 18 -10.68 -2.32 -8.74
N ASP A 19 -11.43 -1.24 -8.65
CA ASP A 19 -12.05 -0.60 -9.80
C ASP A 19 -11.02 0.18 -10.64
N ALA A 20 -11.42 0.63 -11.83
CA ALA A 20 -10.53 1.34 -12.73
C ALA A 20 -9.97 2.64 -12.12
N ARG A 21 -10.72 3.33 -11.25
CA ARG A 21 -10.29 4.56 -10.60
C ARG A 21 -9.20 4.30 -9.56
N ALA A 22 -9.37 3.28 -8.72
CA ALA A 22 -8.36 2.88 -7.74
C ALA A 22 -7.06 2.42 -8.41
N ILE A 23 -7.18 1.64 -9.52
CA ILE A 23 -6.03 1.21 -10.32
C ILE A 23 -5.34 2.41 -10.98
N ALA A 24 -6.10 3.40 -11.47
CA ALA A 24 -5.56 4.60 -12.10
C ALA A 24 -4.69 5.42 -11.14
N GLY A 25 -5.12 5.57 -9.89
CA GLY A 25 -4.34 6.21 -8.84
C GLY A 25 -2.97 5.54 -8.64
N LEU A 26 -2.93 4.21 -8.52
CA LEU A 26 -1.69 3.45 -8.35
C LEU A 26 -0.80 3.43 -9.59
N ALA A 27 -1.43 3.37 -10.78
CA ALA A 27 -0.71 3.40 -12.05
C ALA A 27 -0.16 4.81 -12.40
N GLY A 28 -0.66 5.87 -11.74
CA GLY A 28 -0.36 7.26 -12.09
C GLY A 28 -0.80 7.61 -13.51
N LEU A 29 -1.99 7.14 -13.92
CA LEU A 29 -2.55 7.32 -15.26
C LEU A 29 -3.98 7.86 -15.17
N ALA A 30 -4.44 8.52 -16.24
CA ALA A 30 -5.83 8.93 -16.35
C ALA A 30 -6.76 7.71 -16.40
N VAL A 31 -7.94 7.79 -15.76
CA VAL A 31 -8.92 6.69 -15.65
C VAL A 31 -9.30 6.15 -17.04
N ALA A 32 -9.62 7.02 -18.00
CA ALA A 32 -9.98 6.62 -19.36
C ALA A 32 -8.87 5.80 -20.06
N LYS A 33 -7.60 6.11 -19.77
CA LYS A 33 -6.45 5.36 -20.30
C LYS A 33 -6.37 3.99 -19.65
N VAL A 34 -6.58 3.91 -18.35
CA VAL A 34 -6.60 2.64 -17.59
C VAL A 34 -7.73 1.74 -18.09
N GLU A 35 -8.95 2.27 -18.28
CA GLU A 35 -10.08 1.52 -18.81
C GLU A 35 -9.79 0.93 -20.19
N ASN A 36 -9.13 1.70 -21.05
CA ASN A 36 -8.74 1.20 -22.39
C ASN A 36 -7.72 0.06 -22.29
N VAL A 37 -6.71 0.19 -21.40
CA VAL A 37 -5.70 -0.87 -21.16
C VAL A 37 -6.35 -2.11 -20.55
N LEU A 38 -7.24 -1.94 -19.57
CA LEU A 38 -7.98 -3.04 -18.93
C LEU A 38 -8.84 -3.80 -19.92
N ARG A 39 -9.51 -3.11 -20.88
CA ARG A 39 -10.27 -3.75 -21.94
C ARG A 39 -9.39 -4.65 -22.81
N GLY A 40 -8.19 -4.20 -23.17
CA GLY A 40 -7.22 -5.01 -23.89
C GLY A 40 -6.70 -6.19 -23.07
N ALA A 41 -6.49 -5.99 -21.75
CA ALA A 41 -6.04 -7.02 -20.85
C ALA A 41 -7.11 -8.11 -20.61
N LEU A 42 -8.40 -7.73 -20.55
CA LEU A 42 -9.56 -8.63 -20.50
C LEU A 42 -9.61 -9.50 -21.78
N ALA A 43 -9.55 -8.87 -22.96
CA ALA A 43 -9.58 -9.58 -24.24
C ALA A 43 -8.40 -10.56 -24.39
N ALA A 44 -7.25 -10.26 -23.76
CA ALA A 44 -6.07 -11.12 -23.74
C ALA A 44 -6.06 -12.16 -22.60
N GLY A 45 -7.14 -12.25 -21.80
CA GLY A 45 -7.24 -13.19 -20.68
C GLY A 45 -6.25 -12.94 -19.52
N ARG A 46 -5.72 -11.71 -19.40
CA ARG A 46 -4.74 -11.33 -18.37
C ARG A 46 -5.38 -10.86 -17.08
N VAL A 47 -6.58 -10.32 -17.16
CA VAL A 47 -7.40 -9.91 -16.01
C VAL A 47 -8.79 -10.51 -16.14
N LEU A 48 -9.48 -10.61 -15.00
CA LEU A 48 -10.91 -10.88 -14.91
C LEU A 48 -11.59 -9.63 -14.36
N GLU A 49 -12.84 -9.43 -14.75
CA GLU A 49 -13.72 -8.41 -14.18
C GLU A 49 -14.90 -9.07 -13.50
N VAL A 50 -15.18 -8.68 -12.25
CA VAL A 50 -16.34 -9.11 -11.48
C VAL A 50 -16.90 -7.88 -10.76
N ASP A 51 -18.14 -7.54 -11.01
CA ASP A 51 -18.83 -6.39 -10.40
C ASP A 51 -18.06 -5.07 -10.51
N GLY A 52 -17.47 -4.81 -11.70
CA GLY A 52 -16.69 -3.59 -11.97
C GLY A 52 -15.31 -3.56 -11.31
N LYS A 53 -14.86 -4.66 -10.73
CA LYS A 53 -13.54 -4.80 -10.12
C LYS A 53 -12.67 -5.79 -10.89
N TYR A 54 -11.39 -5.48 -10.97
CA TYR A 54 -10.42 -6.22 -11.76
C TYR A 54 -9.47 -7.03 -10.89
N MET A 55 -9.15 -8.24 -11.33
CA MET A 55 -8.19 -9.15 -10.73
C MET A 55 -7.27 -9.73 -11.78
N LEU A 56 -6.02 -10.03 -11.41
CA LEU A 56 -5.12 -10.77 -12.30
C LEU A 56 -5.55 -12.23 -12.43
N THR A 57 -5.55 -12.72 -13.67
CA THR A 57 -5.55 -14.18 -13.91
C THR A 57 -4.18 -14.79 -13.59
N PRO A 58 -4.06 -16.12 -13.46
CA PRO A 58 -2.75 -16.78 -13.35
C PRO A 58 -1.80 -16.40 -14.51
N CYS A 59 -2.31 -16.29 -15.73
CA CYS A 59 -1.55 -15.84 -16.90
C CYS A 59 -1.06 -14.41 -16.72
N GLY A 60 -1.94 -13.49 -16.26
CA GLY A 60 -1.58 -12.10 -15.98
C GLY A 60 -0.53 -11.99 -14.88
N GLN A 61 -0.62 -12.81 -13.81
CA GLN A 61 0.37 -12.85 -12.73
C GLN A 61 1.74 -13.31 -13.23
N MET A 62 1.80 -14.39 -14.00
CA MET A 62 3.06 -14.91 -14.56
C MET A 62 3.73 -13.89 -15.49
N MET A 63 2.94 -13.26 -16.38
CA MET A 63 3.45 -12.22 -17.26
C MET A 63 4.02 -11.05 -16.48
N LEU A 64 3.28 -10.52 -15.51
CA LEU A 64 3.69 -9.38 -14.71
C LEU A 64 4.95 -9.71 -13.88
N ALA A 65 5.01 -10.90 -13.28
CA ALA A 65 6.18 -11.36 -12.52
C ALA A 65 7.46 -11.40 -13.38
N GLY A 66 7.35 -11.86 -14.63
CA GLY A 66 8.47 -11.88 -15.58
C GLY A 66 8.93 -10.49 -16.04
N GLU A 67 8.07 -9.48 -15.93
CA GLU A 67 8.39 -8.11 -16.36
C GLU A 67 9.04 -7.25 -15.27
N TYR A 68 8.90 -7.59 -14.00
CA TYR A 68 9.39 -6.72 -12.90
C TYR A 68 10.90 -6.47 -12.96
N SER A 69 11.72 -7.50 -13.24
CA SER A 69 13.16 -7.32 -13.39
C SER A 69 13.48 -6.33 -14.49
N ARG A 70 12.85 -6.48 -15.65
CA ARG A 70 13.10 -5.62 -16.82
C ARG A 70 12.74 -4.16 -16.57
N PHE A 71 11.64 -3.88 -15.85
CA PHE A 71 11.16 -2.51 -15.68
C PHE A 71 11.68 -1.81 -14.42
N ASN A 72 12.14 -2.57 -13.43
CA ASN A 72 12.62 -2.03 -12.17
C ASN A 72 14.13 -2.19 -11.96
N ASP A 73 14.90 -2.63 -12.96
CA ASP A 73 16.36 -2.79 -12.84
C ASP A 73 17.05 -1.53 -12.33
N GLY A 74 16.63 -0.35 -12.81
CA GLY A 74 17.19 0.91 -12.37
C GLY A 74 16.96 1.17 -10.88
N LEU A 75 15.74 0.94 -10.38
CA LEU A 75 15.40 1.10 -8.96
C LEU A 75 16.08 0.05 -8.09
N ARG A 76 16.23 -1.18 -8.59
CA ARG A 76 16.93 -2.26 -7.88
C ARG A 76 18.42 -2.00 -7.75
N ALA A 77 19.02 -1.32 -8.73
CA ALA A 77 20.41 -0.91 -8.72
C ALA A 77 20.67 0.39 -7.95
N ASP A 78 19.62 1.13 -7.58
CA ASP A 78 19.71 2.38 -6.85
C ASP A 78 19.96 2.13 -5.36
N ALA A 79 21.18 2.49 -4.91
CA ALA A 79 21.60 2.30 -3.52
C ALA A 79 20.78 3.19 -2.54
N ASP A 80 20.38 4.40 -2.95
CA ASP A 80 19.60 5.31 -2.13
C ASP A 80 18.15 4.79 -1.96
N PHE A 81 17.57 4.25 -3.02
CA PHE A 81 16.27 3.60 -2.96
C PHE A 81 16.30 2.36 -2.05
N SER A 82 17.31 1.53 -2.20
CA SER A 82 17.52 0.35 -1.34
C SER A 82 17.72 0.74 0.12
N ALA A 83 18.52 1.77 0.41
CA ALA A 83 18.72 2.28 1.76
C ALA A 83 17.43 2.88 2.36
N ALA A 84 16.59 3.55 1.56
CA ALA A 84 15.30 4.05 1.99
C ALA A 84 14.34 2.90 2.32
N TYR A 85 14.33 1.83 1.52
CA TYR A 85 13.56 0.62 1.81
C TYR A 85 14.00 -0.06 3.12
N GLN A 86 15.31 -0.18 3.38
CA GLN A 86 15.79 -0.74 4.65
C GLN A 86 15.30 0.06 5.86
N ARG A 87 15.25 1.39 5.75
CA ARG A 87 14.69 2.25 6.80
C ARG A 87 13.17 2.09 6.93
N PHE A 88 12.47 1.92 5.81
CA PHE A 88 11.04 1.59 5.81
C PHE A 88 10.78 0.31 6.60
N GLU A 89 11.57 -0.76 6.43
CA GLU A 89 11.39 -2.01 7.17
C GLU A 89 11.54 -1.84 8.69
N VAL A 90 12.36 -0.90 9.15
CA VAL A 90 12.45 -0.57 10.57
C VAL A 90 11.13 0.04 11.05
N ILE A 91 10.62 1.05 10.33
CA ILE A 91 9.32 1.67 10.67
C ILE A 91 8.16 0.67 10.54
N ASN A 92 8.23 -0.24 9.57
CA ASN A 92 7.23 -1.29 9.37
C ASN A 92 7.10 -2.22 10.59
N LYS A 93 8.20 -2.53 11.27
CA LYS A 93 8.16 -3.29 12.54
C LYS A 93 7.46 -2.50 13.65
N ASP A 94 7.76 -1.20 13.76
CA ASP A 94 7.11 -0.31 14.73
C ASP A 94 5.61 -0.22 14.47
N LEU A 95 5.21 -0.10 13.19
CA LEU A 95 3.80 -0.06 12.81
C LEU A 95 3.09 -1.39 13.12
N LYS A 96 3.69 -2.53 12.83
CA LYS A 96 3.11 -3.85 13.18
C LYS A 96 2.81 -3.94 14.69
N GLN A 97 3.72 -3.46 15.54
CA GLN A 97 3.50 -3.41 16.97
C GLN A 97 2.38 -2.44 17.35
N LEU A 98 2.36 -1.24 16.74
CA LEU A 98 1.32 -0.24 16.98
C LEU A 98 -0.07 -0.77 16.59
N ILE A 99 -0.20 -1.43 15.44
CA ILE A 99 -1.47 -2.04 15.02
C ILE A 99 -1.88 -3.17 15.97
N THR A 100 -0.93 -3.94 16.49
CA THR A 100 -1.22 -4.94 17.52
C THR A 100 -1.76 -4.28 18.80
N ASP A 101 -1.15 -3.18 19.24
CA ASP A 101 -1.62 -2.40 20.41
C ASP A 101 -3.00 -1.75 20.13
N TRP A 102 -3.25 -1.32 18.89
CA TRP A 102 -4.57 -0.81 18.46
C TRP A 102 -5.67 -1.87 18.56
N GLN A 103 -5.36 -3.08 18.12
CA GLN A 103 -6.33 -4.18 18.05
C GLN A 103 -6.52 -4.92 19.38
N THR A 104 -5.58 -4.77 20.32
CA THR A 104 -5.59 -5.53 21.56
C THR A 104 -5.25 -4.65 22.78
N ILE A 105 -5.88 -4.98 23.92
CA ILE A 105 -5.58 -4.36 25.23
C ILE A 105 -5.21 -5.45 26.25
N ASP A 106 -4.43 -5.08 27.26
CA ASP A 106 -4.16 -5.96 28.40
C ASP A 106 -5.23 -5.74 29.48
N VAL A 107 -5.90 -6.84 29.86
CA VAL A 107 -6.87 -6.84 30.96
C VAL A 107 -6.45 -7.93 31.96
N GLY A 108 -5.87 -7.52 33.07
CA GLY A 108 -5.44 -8.42 34.12
C GLY A 108 -4.35 -9.41 33.69
N GLY A 109 -3.40 -8.99 32.85
CA GLY A 109 -2.30 -9.81 32.34
C GLY A 109 -2.69 -10.71 31.15
N LYS A 110 -3.87 -10.50 30.57
CA LYS A 110 -4.32 -11.20 29.35
C LYS A 110 -4.60 -10.21 28.23
N ARG A 111 -4.05 -10.48 27.05
CA ARG A 111 -4.39 -9.74 25.83
C ARG A 111 -5.78 -10.15 25.34
N VAL A 112 -6.66 -9.16 25.18
CA VAL A 112 -8.01 -9.30 24.63
C VAL A 112 -8.21 -8.31 23.49
N ALA A 113 -9.20 -8.54 22.63
CA ALA A 113 -9.53 -7.60 21.57
C ALA A 113 -9.90 -6.23 22.16
N ASN A 114 -9.37 -5.15 21.59
CA ASN A 114 -9.76 -3.80 21.94
C ASN A 114 -11.17 -3.52 21.38
N ASN A 115 -12.09 -3.18 22.27
CA ASN A 115 -13.46 -2.80 21.90
C ASN A 115 -13.62 -1.28 21.72
N HIS A 116 -12.53 -0.52 21.82
CA HIS A 116 -12.50 0.93 21.64
C HIS A 116 -13.39 1.70 22.64
N ALA A 117 -13.61 1.14 23.82
CA ALA A 117 -14.37 1.80 24.88
C ALA A 117 -13.51 2.79 25.70
N ASP A 118 -12.18 2.55 25.79
CA ASP A 118 -11.22 3.45 26.41
C ASP A 118 -10.70 4.46 25.38
N ARG A 119 -11.34 5.63 25.35
CA ARG A 119 -10.98 6.69 24.39
C ARG A 119 -9.58 7.26 24.66
N ASP A 120 -9.14 7.31 25.91
CA ASP A 120 -7.82 7.84 26.24
C ASP A 120 -6.72 6.87 25.77
N TYR A 121 -6.97 5.57 25.84
CA TYR A 121 -6.08 4.58 25.26
C TYR A 121 -6.00 4.75 23.74
N ASP A 122 -7.13 4.82 23.06
CA ASP A 122 -7.18 4.97 21.59
C ASP A 122 -6.49 6.26 21.14
N GLN A 123 -6.70 7.37 21.84
CA GLN A 123 -6.03 8.64 21.54
C GLN A 123 -4.49 8.54 21.69
N ARG A 124 -4.01 7.83 22.72
CA ARG A 124 -2.56 7.60 22.86
C ARG A 124 -1.99 6.78 21.71
N VAL A 125 -2.71 5.77 21.23
CA VAL A 125 -2.27 4.95 20.10
C VAL A 125 -2.28 5.78 18.80
N ILE A 126 -3.31 6.61 18.57
CA ILE A 126 -3.38 7.52 17.42
C ILE A 126 -2.25 8.54 17.46
N GLY A 127 -1.96 9.13 18.62
CA GLY A 127 -0.79 10.02 18.78
C GLY A 127 0.53 9.35 18.41
N ARG A 128 0.75 8.10 18.85
CA ARG A 128 1.91 7.30 18.42
C ARG A 128 1.93 7.02 16.92
N LEU A 129 0.76 6.91 16.28
CA LEU A 129 0.67 6.76 14.83
C LEU A 129 1.12 8.04 14.11
N GLY A 130 0.75 9.22 14.64
CA GLY A 130 1.24 10.51 14.17
C GLY A 130 2.77 10.62 14.27
N ASP A 131 3.35 10.31 15.44
CA ASP A 131 4.82 10.30 15.65
C ASP A 131 5.52 9.34 14.67
N LEU A 132 4.92 8.18 14.39
CA LEU A 132 5.45 7.22 13.44
C LEU A 132 5.39 7.78 12.01
N HIS A 133 4.29 8.43 11.64
CA HIS A 133 4.12 9.06 10.33
C HIS A 133 5.17 10.15 10.09
N GLU A 134 5.42 11.02 11.08
CA GLU A 134 6.46 12.05 11.00
C GLU A 134 7.86 11.46 10.77
N ARG A 135 8.19 10.36 11.47
CA ARG A 135 9.47 9.65 11.26
C ARG A 135 9.56 8.99 9.89
N PHE A 136 8.42 8.59 9.33
CA PHE A 136 8.35 7.92 8.03
C PHE A 136 8.43 8.90 6.85
N GLU A 137 7.91 10.12 6.98
CA GLU A 137 7.80 11.10 5.88
C GLU A 137 9.13 11.37 5.15
N PRO A 138 10.28 11.53 5.82
CA PRO A 138 11.57 11.68 5.12
C PRO A 138 11.98 10.45 4.30
N ILE A 139 11.59 9.26 4.73
CA ILE A 139 11.85 8.00 4.02
C ILE A 139 10.98 7.94 2.78
N LEU A 140 9.68 8.21 2.93
CA LEU A 140 8.72 8.24 1.83
C LEU A 140 9.09 9.30 0.79
N SER A 141 9.58 10.48 1.22
CA SER A 141 10.09 11.52 0.33
C SER A 141 11.23 11.02 -0.56
N LYS A 142 12.17 10.22 -0.03
CA LYS A 142 13.26 9.62 -0.83
C LYS A 142 12.73 8.58 -1.81
N LEU A 143 11.82 7.71 -1.37
CA LEU A 143 11.18 6.71 -2.24
C LEU A 143 10.42 7.38 -3.39
N CYS A 144 9.67 8.46 -3.12
CA CYS A 144 8.96 9.25 -4.13
C CYS A 144 9.91 10.01 -5.08
N GLY A 145 11.09 10.41 -4.61
CA GLY A 145 12.11 11.03 -5.45
C GLY A 145 12.62 10.10 -6.54
N ALA A 146 12.77 8.82 -6.23
CA ALA A 146 13.20 7.80 -7.18
C ALA A 146 12.03 7.25 -8.04
N GLU A 147 10.85 7.06 -7.44
CA GLU A 147 9.62 6.58 -8.11
C GLU A 147 8.43 7.51 -7.78
N PRO A 148 8.18 8.55 -8.59
CA PRO A 148 7.19 9.59 -8.28
C PRO A 148 5.76 9.09 -8.09
N ARG A 149 5.35 7.95 -8.70
CA ARG A 149 4.02 7.40 -8.52
C ARG A 149 3.74 6.95 -7.07
N LEU A 150 4.79 6.70 -6.28
CA LEU A 150 4.63 6.37 -4.85
C LEU A 150 4.08 7.54 -4.03
N GLY A 151 4.03 8.75 -4.60
CA GLY A 151 3.37 9.92 -4.00
C GLY A 151 1.90 9.69 -3.64
N ILE A 152 1.21 8.79 -4.36
CA ILE A 152 -0.18 8.41 -4.02
C ILE A 152 -0.31 7.87 -2.58
N TYR A 153 0.72 7.19 -2.09
CA TYR A 153 0.71 6.65 -0.72
C TYR A 153 0.90 7.74 0.32
N ARG A 154 1.69 8.79 0.01
CA ARG A 154 1.81 9.97 0.88
C ARG A 154 0.44 10.61 1.10
N ASP A 155 -0.27 10.90 0.01
CA ASP A 155 -1.57 11.56 0.06
C ASP A 155 -2.60 10.72 0.84
N LYS A 156 -2.62 9.40 0.59
CA LYS A 156 -3.54 8.47 1.24
C LYS A 156 -3.23 8.27 2.73
N LEU A 157 -1.95 8.11 3.10
CA LEU A 157 -1.54 7.93 4.50
C LEU A 157 -1.83 9.19 5.31
N GLY A 158 -1.51 10.39 4.77
CA GLY A 158 -1.86 11.64 5.41
C GLY A 158 -3.36 11.79 5.62
N ALA A 159 -4.16 11.58 4.56
CA ALA A 159 -5.62 11.66 4.66
C ALA A 159 -6.24 10.63 5.62
N ALA A 160 -5.64 9.44 5.75
CA ALA A 160 -6.11 8.45 6.71
C ALA A 160 -5.77 8.84 8.15
N LEU A 161 -4.57 9.39 8.37
CA LEU A 161 -4.14 9.89 9.68
C LEU A 161 -5.02 11.05 10.13
N ASP A 162 -5.21 12.09 9.29
CA ASP A 162 -6.06 13.25 9.59
C ASP A 162 -7.44 12.79 10.08
N LYS A 163 -8.06 11.83 9.38
CA LYS A 163 -9.38 11.29 9.75
C LYS A 163 -9.35 10.51 11.06
N ALA A 164 -8.28 9.76 11.33
CA ALA A 164 -8.14 9.04 12.58
C ALA A 164 -7.99 10.01 13.76
N GLU A 165 -7.23 11.09 13.60
CA GLU A 165 -7.05 12.16 14.58
C GLU A 165 -8.35 12.93 14.82
N ASP A 166 -9.18 13.12 13.79
CA ASP A 166 -10.53 13.68 13.87
C ASP A 166 -11.55 12.74 14.54
N GLY A 167 -11.11 11.56 15.01
CA GLY A 167 -11.93 10.60 15.75
C GLY A 167 -12.64 9.54 14.90
N ALA A 168 -12.36 9.46 13.60
CA ALA A 168 -12.87 8.41 12.73
C ALA A 168 -12.02 7.14 12.87
N LEU A 169 -12.18 6.41 13.97
CA LEU A 169 -11.36 5.28 14.41
C LEU A 169 -11.15 4.19 13.34
N ALA A 170 -12.15 3.97 12.47
CA ALA A 170 -12.05 3.00 11.37
C ALA A 170 -10.88 3.31 10.41
N TRP A 171 -10.43 4.58 10.34
CA TRP A 171 -9.34 4.98 9.45
C TRP A 171 -7.95 4.56 9.94
N VAL A 172 -7.84 4.03 11.16
CA VAL A 172 -6.59 3.43 11.62
C VAL A 172 -6.35 2.08 10.92
N SER A 173 -7.33 1.16 10.89
CA SER A 173 -7.06 -0.21 10.44
C SER A 173 -8.22 -0.97 9.79
N ASP A 174 -9.36 -0.35 9.47
CA ASP A 174 -10.47 -1.05 8.81
C ASP A 174 -10.05 -1.47 7.39
N ALA A 175 -10.16 -2.78 7.11
CA ALA A 175 -9.76 -3.38 5.82
C ALA A 175 -10.68 -3.01 4.65
N LYS A 176 -11.87 -2.44 4.91
CA LYS A 176 -12.83 -2.01 3.87
C LYS A 176 -12.59 -0.59 3.39
N LEU A 177 -11.74 0.15 4.09
CA LEU A 177 -11.36 1.53 3.79
C LEU A 177 -9.90 1.59 3.31
N ASP A 178 -9.55 2.71 2.69
CA ASP A 178 -8.14 3.10 2.54
C ASP A 178 -7.63 3.62 3.89
N SER A 179 -7.74 2.79 4.96
CA SER A 179 -7.23 3.10 6.28
C SER A 179 -5.71 3.14 6.27
N TYR A 180 -5.10 3.76 7.30
CA TYR A 180 -3.64 3.88 7.39
C TYR A 180 -2.96 2.52 7.23
N HIS A 181 -3.44 1.49 7.95
CA HIS A 181 -2.90 0.13 7.87
C HIS A 181 -3.09 -0.50 6.48
N THR A 182 -4.25 -0.33 5.84
CA THR A 182 -4.51 -0.88 4.49
C THR A 182 -3.59 -0.22 3.45
N VAL A 183 -3.45 1.11 3.49
CA VAL A 183 -2.58 1.85 2.57
C VAL A 183 -1.11 1.50 2.80
N TRP A 184 -0.69 1.35 4.07
CA TRP A 184 0.66 0.89 4.39
C TRP A 184 0.96 -0.50 3.84
N PHE A 185 -0.01 -1.42 3.96
CA PHE A 185 0.11 -2.75 3.39
C PHE A 185 0.28 -2.74 1.87
N GLU A 186 -0.47 -1.86 1.17
CA GLU A 186 -0.34 -1.67 -0.28
C GLU A 186 1.04 -1.11 -0.65
N LEU A 187 1.53 -0.10 0.07
CA LEU A 187 2.87 0.46 -0.14
C LEU A 187 3.95 -0.60 0.07
N HIS A 188 3.87 -1.38 1.14
CA HIS A 188 4.83 -2.46 1.41
C HIS A 188 4.85 -3.49 0.28
N GLU A 189 3.68 -3.95 -0.17
CA GLU A 189 3.57 -4.88 -1.29
C GLU A 189 4.16 -4.30 -2.58
N ASP A 190 3.95 -3.01 -2.83
CA ASP A 190 4.48 -2.31 -4.00
C ASP A 190 6.01 -2.28 -3.96
N LEU A 191 6.61 -1.90 -2.82
CA LEU A 191 8.06 -1.88 -2.63
C LEU A 191 8.69 -3.27 -2.78
N LEU A 192 8.06 -4.31 -2.21
CA LEU A 192 8.51 -5.69 -2.37
C LEU A 192 8.55 -6.12 -3.84
N ARG A 193 7.51 -5.79 -4.61
CA ARG A 193 7.43 -6.10 -6.05
C ARG A 193 8.47 -5.34 -6.86
N ILE A 194 8.67 -4.05 -6.59
CA ILE A 194 9.72 -3.26 -7.23
C ILE A 194 11.08 -3.91 -7.00
N LEU A 195 11.41 -4.24 -5.76
CA LEU A 195 12.71 -4.79 -5.37
C LEU A 195 12.87 -6.28 -5.70
N GLY A 196 11.78 -6.98 -5.96
CA GLY A 196 11.80 -8.42 -6.18
C GLY A 196 12.01 -9.24 -4.92
N HIS A 197 11.62 -8.66 -3.76
CA HIS A 197 11.67 -9.34 -2.48
C HIS A 197 10.37 -10.13 -2.24
N ALA A 198 10.48 -11.24 -1.51
CA ALA A 198 9.31 -11.92 -0.95
C ALA A 198 8.97 -11.30 0.41
N ARG A 199 7.68 -11.32 0.77
CA ARG A 199 7.26 -10.91 2.11
C ARG A 199 7.77 -11.92 3.13
N GLU A 200 8.53 -11.47 4.11
CA GLU A 200 8.84 -12.26 5.31
C GLU A 200 7.63 -12.19 6.26
N GLU A 201 7.14 -13.35 6.68
CA GLU A 201 6.01 -13.47 7.62
C GLU A 201 6.40 -13.13 9.07
#